data_e1083638cc3ee3fb22844f3b97648f30
#
_entry.id   e1083638cc3ee3fb22844f3b97648f30
#
_cell.length_a   1.000
_cell.length_b   1.000
_cell.length_c   1.000
_cell.angle_alpha   90.00
_cell.angle_beta   90.00
_cell.angle_gamma   90.00
#
_symmetry.space_group_name_H-M   'P 1'
#
loop_
_entity.id
_entity.type
_entity.pdbx_description
1 polymer ?
#
loop_
_entity_poly.entity_id
_entity_poly.type
_entity_poly.pdbx_seq_one_letter_code
_entity_poly.pdbx_strand_id
1 'polypeptide(L)'
;MNINITKFHPSAILPQYQTVGAAGADIHACIDAPIVLQPMERRAIPTGFGMEIPQGYEVQIRARSSFGRKYGVTMANGVGTIDSDYRGEFSVLLINLGQEPFTIEPNMRIAQMVLARYERAEWTEIGR
;
A
#
# COMPACT_ATOMS: atom_id res chain seq x y z
N MET A 1 19.92 -1.96 -1.14
CA MET A 1 19.75 -1.43 0.25
C MET A 1 18.93 -2.43 1.04
N ASN A 2 19.37 -2.75 2.26
CA ASN A 2 18.61 -3.61 3.15
C ASN A 2 17.65 -2.81 4.00
N ILE A 3 16.41 -3.28 4.10
CA ILE A 3 15.41 -2.71 4.97
C ILE A 3 14.88 -3.84 5.86
N ASN A 4 14.94 -3.64 7.16
CA ASN A 4 14.40 -4.62 8.09
C ASN A 4 12.87 -4.62 7.98
N ILE A 5 12.31 -5.82 7.92
CA ILE A 5 10.86 -6.02 7.81
C ILE A 5 10.41 -6.96 8.91
N THR A 6 9.27 -6.66 9.53
CA THR A 6 8.69 -7.46 10.60
C THR A 6 7.36 -8.03 10.13
N LYS A 7 7.17 -9.33 10.31
CA LYS A 7 5.86 -9.96 10.14
C LYS A 7 5.09 -9.86 11.46
N PHE A 8 3.91 -9.26 11.40
CA PHE A 8 2.97 -9.24 12.53
C PHE A 8 2.00 -10.41 12.50
N HIS A 9 2.00 -11.14 11.38
CA HIS A 9 1.15 -12.32 11.19
C HIS A 9 1.95 -13.38 10.45
N PRO A 10 1.91 -14.67 10.86
CA PRO A 10 2.72 -15.70 10.22
C PRO A 10 2.40 -15.94 8.75
N SER A 11 1.17 -15.65 8.31
CA SER A 11 0.78 -15.82 6.91
C SER A 11 1.08 -14.60 6.04
N ALA A 12 1.70 -13.54 6.58
CA ALA A 12 2.04 -12.36 5.78
C ALA A 12 3.00 -12.73 4.65
N ILE A 13 2.74 -12.18 3.47
CA ILE A 13 3.63 -12.33 2.32
C ILE A 13 4.46 -11.06 2.22
N LEU A 14 5.79 -11.21 2.20
CA LEU A 14 6.68 -10.06 2.05
C LEU A 14 6.55 -9.47 0.64
N PRO A 15 6.75 -8.14 0.48
CA PRO A 15 6.64 -7.52 -0.83
C PRO A 15 7.65 -8.09 -1.80
N GLN A 16 7.26 -8.20 -3.07
CA GLN A 16 8.08 -8.81 -4.10
C GLN A 16 8.09 -7.96 -5.36
N TYR A 17 9.29 -7.73 -5.89
CA TYR A 17 9.47 -7.15 -7.23
C TYR A 17 9.31 -8.26 -8.26
N GLN A 18 8.43 -8.08 -9.23
CA GLN A 18 8.17 -9.11 -10.25
C GLN A 18 9.22 -9.14 -11.35
N THR A 19 9.86 -8.01 -11.63
CA THR A 19 10.90 -7.91 -12.66
C THR A 19 12.07 -7.08 -12.14
N VAL A 20 13.23 -7.22 -12.76
CA VAL A 20 14.43 -6.44 -12.40
C VAL A 20 14.18 -4.93 -12.54
N GLY A 21 13.37 -4.54 -13.52
CA GLY A 21 13.08 -3.13 -13.76
C GLY A 21 11.86 -2.58 -13.01
N ALA A 22 11.21 -3.37 -12.17
CA ALA A 22 10.01 -2.92 -11.46
C ALA A 22 10.37 -1.94 -10.35
N ALA A 23 9.73 -0.77 -10.35
CA ALA A 23 9.84 0.19 -9.25
C ALA A 23 8.92 -0.19 -8.08
N GLY A 24 7.81 -0.83 -8.37
CA GLY A 24 6.83 -1.25 -7.36
C GLY A 24 6.98 -2.70 -6.96
N ALA A 25 6.94 -2.95 -5.66
CA ALA A 25 6.89 -4.29 -5.10
C ALA A 25 5.44 -4.64 -4.78
N ASP A 26 5.01 -5.84 -5.16
CA ASP A 26 3.63 -6.28 -4.93
C ASP A 26 3.32 -6.47 -3.46
N ILE A 27 2.14 -6.03 -3.06
CA ILE A 27 1.60 -6.17 -1.71
C ILE A 27 0.37 -7.07 -1.77
N HIS A 28 0.28 -8.00 -0.81
CA HIS A 28 -0.78 -9.00 -0.74
C HIS A 28 -1.66 -8.78 0.49
N ALA A 29 -2.94 -9.12 0.36
CA ALA A 29 -3.88 -9.08 1.47
C ALA A 29 -3.56 -10.17 2.49
N CYS A 30 -3.38 -9.78 3.74
CA CYS A 30 -3.18 -10.73 4.85
C CYS A 30 -4.49 -10.84 5.63
N ILE A 31 -5.41 -11.62 5.11
CA ILE A 31 -6.74 -11.83 5.67
C ILE A 31 -7.05 -13.33 5.71
N ASP A 32 -7.90 -13.75 6.65
CA ASP A 32 -8.23 -15.15 6.85
C ASP A 32 -9.44 -15.60 6.03
N ALA A 33 -10.28 -14.68 5.61
CA ALA A 33 -11.48 -14.95 4.85
C ALA A 33 -11.71 -13.84 3.82
N PRO A 34 -12.43 -14.14 2.72
CA PRO A 34 -12.74 -13.12 1.72
C PRO A 34 -13.44 -11.90 2.30
N ILE A 35 -13.11 -10.73 1.76
CA ILE A 35 -13.77 -9.47 2.10
C ILE A 35 -14.45 -8.95 0.85
N VAL A 36 -15.76 -8.68 0.93
CA VAL A 36 -16.52 -8.11 -0.18
C VAL A 36 -16.65 -6.60 0.03
N LEU A 37 -16.19 -5.83 -0.95
CA LEU A 37 -16.42 -4.39 -0.99
C LEU A 37 -17.61 -4.10 -1.91
N GLN A 38 -18.68 -3.59 -1.32
CA GLN A 38 -19.81 -3.08 -2.09
C GLN A 38 -19.42 -1.79 -2.80
N PRO A 39 -20.13 -1.39 -3.86
CA PRO A 39 -19.88 -0.09 -4.48
C PRO A 39 -19.89 1.05 -3.45
N MET A 40 -18.87 1.91 -3.53
CA MET A 40 -18.59 3.04 -2.63
C MET A 40 -18.11 2.65 -1.23
N GLU A 41 -17.99 1.38 -0.93
CA GLU A 41 -17.44 0.92 0.34
C GLU A 41 -15.92 1.01 0.33
N ARG A 42 -15.33 1.44 1.47
CA ARG A 42 -13.89 1.47 1.66
C ARG A 42 -13.51 0.68 2.90
N ARG A 43 -12.29 0.13 2.87
CA ARG A 43 -11.80 -0.69 3.96
C ARG A 43 -10.28 -0.72 3.98
N ALA A 44 -9.70 -0.69 5.17
CA ALA A 44 -8.27 -0.89 5.35
C ALA A 44 -7.99 -2.40 5.33
N ILE A 45 -7.16 -2.83 4.39
CA ILE A 45 -6.81 -4.24 4.23
C ILE A 45 -5.40 -4.44 4.80
N PRO A 46 -5.24 -5.32 5.80
CA PRO A 46 -3.93 -5.52 6.41
C PRO A 46 -2.98 -6.25 5.46
N THR A 47 -1.70 -5.93 5.59
CA THR A 47 -0.62 -6.62 4.86
C THR A 47 0.11 -7.63 5.73
N GLY A 48 -0.03 -7.54 7.05
CA GLY A 48 0.62 -8.40 8.01
C GLY A 48 2.09 -8.08 8.26
N PHE A 49 2.63 -7.01 7.68
CA PHE A 49 4.04 -6.65 7.88
C PHE A 49 4.22 -5.15 8.11
N GLY A 50 5.36 -4.79 8.65
CA GLY A 50 5.82 -3.42 8.78
C GLY A 50 7.32 -3.35 8.56
N MET A 51 7.87 -2.14 8.51
CA MET A 51 9.27 -1.93 8.15
C MET A 51 9.94 -0.91 9.05
N GLU A 52 11.26 -1.02 9.11
CA GLU A 52 12.13 0.03 9.63
C GLU A 52 12.66 0.82 8.42
N ILE A 53 11.88 1.79 7.96
CA ILE A 53 12.27 2.61 6.81
C ILE A 53 13.38 3.58 7.26
N PRO A 54 14.53 3.61 6.57
CA PRO A 54 15.60 4.52 6.94
C PRO A 54 15.18 5.99 6.81
N GLN A 55 15.68 6.83 7.70
CA GLN A 55 15.46 8.26 7.60
C GLN A 55 15.95 8.78 6.25
N GLY A 56 15.18 9.69 5.63
CA GLY A 56 15.45 10.19 4.29
C GLY A 56 14.72 9.42 3.20
N TYR A 57 14.03 8.35 3.57
CA TYR A 57 13.23 7.52 2.66
C TYR A 57 11.81 7.41 3.15
N GLU A 58 10.91 7.14 2.23
CA GLU A 58 9.51 6.87 2.48
C GLU A 58 9.09 5.64 1.68
N VAL A 59 7.99 5.03 2.07
CA VAL A 59 7.31 4.05 1.24
C VAL A 59 6.00 4.66 0.77
N GLN A 60 5.75 4.59 -0.54
CA GLN A 60 4.48 5.00 -1.14
C GLN A 60 3.69 3.76 -1.52
N ILE A 61 2.49 3.63 -0.98
CA ILE A 61 1.58 2.56 -1.38
C ILE A 61 0.69 3.11 -2.48
N ARG A 62 0.68 2.41 -3.63
CA ARG A 62 -0.02 2.83 -4.83
C ARG A 62 -1.00 1.76 -5.29
N ALA A 63 -2.08 2.17 -5.91
CA ALA A 63 -3.10 1.27 -6.43
C ALA A 63 -2.56 0.42 -7.59
N ARG A 64 -3.19 -0.72 -7.79
CA ARG A 64 -2.97 -1.53 -9.00
C ARG A 64 -3.78 -0.95 -10.14
N SER A 65 -3.11 -0.68 -11.28
CA SER A 65 -3.78 -0.12 -12.46
C SER A 65 -4.86 -1.05 -13.01
N SER A 66 -4.63 -2.37 -12.96
CA SER A 66 -5.60 -3.35 -13.44
C SER A 66 -6.89 -3.36 -12.63
N PHE A 67 -6.82 -3.11 -11.30
CA PHE A 67 -8.01 -3.02 -10.47
C PHE A 67 -8.84 -1.79 -10.82
N GLY A 68 -8.18 -0.66 -11.03
CA GLY A 68 -8.88 0.56 -11.44
C GLY A 68 -9.52 0.42 -12.81
N ARG A 69 -8.80 -0.17 -13.75
CA ARG A 69 -9.28 -0.32 -15.12
C ARG A 69 -10.45 -1.30 -15.22
N LYS A 70 -10.35 -2.45 -14.56
CA LYS A 70 -11.33 -3.54 -14.73
C LYS A 70 -12.51 -3.41 -13.79
N TYR A 71 -12.28 -2.97 -12.56
CA TYR A 71 -13.28 -3.06 -11.50
C TYR A 71 -13.61 -1.70 -10.88
N GLY A 72 -12.85 -0.66 -11.17
CA GLY A 72 -13.02 0.63 -10.51
C GLY A 72 -12.53 0.63 -9.08
N VAL A 73 -11.70 -0.34 -8.69
CA VAL A 73 -11.16 -0.44 -7.33
C VAL A 73 -9.83 0.30 -7.27
N THR A 74 -9.71 1.20 -6.30
CA THR A 74 -8.51 2.02 -6.13
C THR A 74 -8.27 2.26 -4.64
N MET A 75 -7.35 3.17 -4.30
CA MET A 75 -7.09 3.52 -2.92
C MET A 75 -7.83 4.81 -2.57
N ALA A 76 -8.54 4.78 -1.44
CA ALA A 76 -9.34 5.91 -0.98
C ALA A 76 -8.48 7.13 -0.65
N ASN A 77 -7.23 6.92 -0.27
CA ASN A 77 -6.29 8.00 0.06
C ASN A 77 -5.41 8.40 -1.13
N GLY A 78 -5.66 7.88 -2.32
CA GLY A 78 -4.85 8.13 -3.51
C GLY A 78 -3.51 7.42 -3.42
N VAL A 79 -2.53 8.06 -2.83
CA VAL A 79 -1.23 7.45 -2.51
C VAL A 79 -1.10 7.39 -1.00
N GLY A 80 -0.77 6.20 -0.47
CA GLY A 80 -0.49 6.06 0.95
C GLY A 80 0.97 6.42 1.22
N THR A 81 1.20 7.39 2.07
CA THR A 81 2.55 7.80 2.49
C THR A 81 2.89 7.12 3.79
N ILE A 82 3.96 6.32 3.80
CA ILE A 82 4.47 5.69 5.01
C ILE A 82 5.77 6.40 5.40
N ASP A 83 5.74 7.08 6.51
CA ASP A 83 6.87 7.85 7.01
C ASP A 83 7.98 6.95 7.54
N SER A 84 9.21 7.47 7.55
CA SER A 84 10.38 6.71 8.02
C SER A 84 10.29 6.32 9.49
N ASP A 85 9.56 7.06 10.30
CA ASP A 85 9.40 6.77 11.73
C ASP A 85 8.19 5.88 12.06
N TYR A 86 7.44 5.43 11.04
CA TYR A 86 6.30 4.54 11.27
C TYR A 86 6.78 3.10 11.48
N ARG A 87 6.37 2.49 12.59
CA ARG A 87 6.78 1.11 12.95
C ARG A 87 5.62 0.13 13.02
N GLY A 88 4.42 0.60 12.72
CA GLY A 88 3.23 -0.26 12.75
C GLY A 88 3.05 -1.09 11.50
N GLU A 89 1.98 -1.86 11.49
CA GLU A 89 1.59 -2.67 10.36
C GLU A 89 1.14 -1.78 9.20
N PHE A 90 1.58 -2.14 7.98
CA PHE A 90 1.10 -1.49 6.76
C PHE A 90 -0.29 -2.01 6.42
N SER A 91 -1.16 -1.12 6.00
CA SER A 91 -2.46 -1.48 5.46
C SER A 91 -2.73 -0.75 4.16
N VAL A 92 -3.58 -1.34 3.33
CA VAL A 92 -3.98 -0.78 2.04
C VAL A 92 -5.43 -0.33 2.15
N LEU A 93 -5.68 0.96 1.98
CA LEU A 93 -7.03 1.51 2.10
C LEU A 93 -7.72 1.46 0.73
N LEU A 94 -8.46 0.38 0.48
CA LEU A 94 -9.16 0.16 -0.79
C LEU A 94 -10.56 0.75 -0.76
N ILE A 95 -11.01 1.26 -1.90
CA ILE A 95 -12.38 1.69 -2.14
C ILE A 95 -12.86 1.14 -3.47
N ASN A 96 -14.12 0.71 -3.51
CA ASN A 96 -14.75 0.24 -4.73
C ASN A 96 -15.55 1.38 -5.35
N LEU A 97 -15.02 1.98 -6.42
CA LEU A 97 -15.70 3.02 -7.19
C LEU A 97 -16.44 2.45 -8.40
N GLY A 98 -16.46 1.14 -8.55
CA GLY A 98 -17.20 0.46 -9.61
C GLY A 98 -18.67 0.29 -9.26
N GLN A 99 -19.37 -0.47 -10.09
CA GLN A 99 -20.80 -0.69 -9.94
C GLN A 99 -21.13 -2.08 -9.42
N GLU A 100 -20.14 -2.98 -9.39
CA GLU A 100 -20.32 -4.35 -8.94
C GLU A 100 -19.58 -4.59 -7.63
N PRO A 101 -20.03 -5.51 -6.77
CA PRO A 101 -19.25 -5.92 -5.61
C PRO A 101 -17.89 -6.47 -6.03
N PHE A 102 -16.86 -6.16 -5.25
CA PHE A 102 -15.50 -6.65 -5.50
C PHE A 102 -15.05 -7.49 -4.31
N THR A 103 -14.61 -8.72 -4.57
CA THR A 103 -14.17 -9.65 -3.52
C THR A 103 -12.64 -9.64 -3.44
N ILE A 104 -12.14 -9.39 -2.23
CA ILE A 104 -10.72 -9.50 -1.91
C ILE A 104 -10.51 -10.86 -1.27
N GLU A 105 -9.71 -11.71 -1.95
CA GLU A 105 -9.38 -13.04 -1.44
C GLU A 105 -8.13 -12.99 -0.56
N PRO A 106 -7.99 -13.95 0.39
CA PRO A 106 -6.72 -14.09 1.11
C PRO A 106 -5.55 -14.24 0.16
N ASN A 107 -4.43 -13.58 0.48
CA ASN A 107 -3.19 -13.58 -0.30
C ASN A 107 -3.31 -12.94 -1.69
N MET A 108 -4.42 -12.28 -1.99
CA MET A 108 -4.58 -11.56 -3.25
C MET A 108 -3.60 -10.38 -3.30
N ARG A 109 -3.00 -10.17 -4.47
CA ARG A 109 -2.18 -8.99 -4.73
C ARG A 109 -3.11 -7.79 -4.88
N ILE A 110 -3.01 -6.81 -3.98
CA ILE A 110 -3.99 -5.71 -3.88
C ILE A 110 -3.42 -4.34 -4.14
N ALA A 111 -2.10 -4.20 -4.11
CA ALA A 111 -1.43 -2.91 -4.29
C ALA A 111 0.03 -3.13 -4.64
N GLN A 112 0.75 -2.05 -4.77
CA GLN A 112 2.20 -2.06 -4.90
C GLN A 112 2.79 -0.97 -4.02
N MET A 113 4.04 -1.12 -3.63
CA MET A 113 4.74 -0.10 -2.87
C MET A 113 6.04 0.29 -3.55
N VAL A 114 6.38 1.56 -3.44
CA VAL A 114 7.61 2.14 -4.00
C VAL A 114 8.41 2.76 -2.87
N LEU A 115 9.67 2.36 -2.76
CA LEU A 115 10.62 3.02 -1.86
C LEU A 115 11.16 4.25 -2.57
N ALA A 116 11.09 5.40 -1.93
CA ALA A 116 11.52 6.66 -2.54
C ALA A 116 12.29 7.51 -1.52
N ARG A 117 13.20 8.33 -2.02
CA ARG A 117 13.83 9.37 -1.22
C ARG A 117 12.87 10.54 -1.09
N TYR A 118 12.98 11.30 0.00
CA TYR A 118 12.20 12.52 0.16
C TYR A 118 13.11 13.67 0.55
N GLU A 119 12.67 14.88 0.20
CA GLU A 119 13.27 16.13 0.63
C GLU A 119 12.36 16.79 1.65
N ARG A 120 12.95 17.47 2.61
CA ARG A 120 12.20 18.27 3.57
C ARG A 120 12.51 19.73 3.32
N ALA A 121 11.46 20.53 3.19
CA ALA A 121 11.60 21.97 3.01
C ALA A 121 11.59 22.70 4.35
N GLU A 122 12.35 23.78 4.42
CA GLU A 122 12.15 24.80 5.43
C GLU A 122 11.37 25.92 4.75
N TRP A 123 10.28 26.33 5.39
CA TRP A 123 9.37 27.29 4.80
C TRP A 123 9.75 28.71 5.25
N THR A 124 9.95 29.61 4.30
CA THR A 124 10.17 31.02 4.58
C THR A 124 9.02 31.81 3.97
N GLU A 125 8.20 32.42 4.82
CA GLU A 125 7.13 33.27 4.35
C GLU A 125 7.71 34.55 3.79
N ILE A 126 7.29 34.94 2.61
CA ILE A 126 7.71 36.20 1.98
C ILE A 126 6.50 37.10 1.81
N GLY A 127 6.76 38.41 1.62
CA GLY A 127 5.73 39.36 1.33
C GLY A 127 5.12 39.13 -0.05
N ARG A 128 4.01 39.76 -0.32
CA ARG A 128 3.27 39.64 -1.58
C ARG A 128 3.81 40.61 -2.62
#